data_46bc5f22ba6d918c253ed54b46671cf3
#
_entry.id   46bc5f22ba6d918c253ed54b46671cf3
#
_cell.length_a   1.000
_cell.length_b   1.000
_cell.length_c   1.000
_cell.angle_alpha   90.00
_cell.angle_beta   90.00
_cell.angle_gamma   90.00
#
_symmetry.space_group_name_H-M   'P 1'
#
loop_
_entity.id
_entity.type
_entity.pdbx_description
1 polymer ?
#
loop_
_entity_poly.entity_id
_entity_poly.type
_entity_poly.pdbx_seq_one_letter_code
_entity_poly.pdbx_strand_id
1 'polypeptide(L)'
;MSSLDTPARERGRKPRLTVKDLARDLGMSVATVSRAFHPHAIIAQQTRDLVLARAAEIGYRPNPFARSLITKRTSIVGLVVSDITNPFYPEVVTRLTEALRAIDMNVMLVAASATGDIDEAVRLLLTYQPDVTIILASTLSSEARRECGEAGTPVVFFNRLSNDDSSFGVTCDNILGGAQVADFLIDRGHRRLAYVAARPDASTNVERRKGFVDRAIERGLDPPRCIEAGLFSYEAGYAAARSFAELEPRPDGVFCANDILAIGFMDGVRRELGLAIPEDLSVVGFDDVAMAAWPSHALTTVRQPVDEMLRSTVEIARKLATHTSAEPFVQRIPPAGLVERLTTRDRRTADQTTGDHHER
;
A
#
# COMPACT_ATOMS: atom_id res chain seq x y z
N MET A 1 51.20 42.11 9.63
CA MET A 1 50.34 42.62 8.55
C MET A 1 49.05 41.85 8.62
N SER A 2 48.06 42.57 9.11
CA SER A 2 46.72 42.08 9.45
C SER A 2 45.87 42.04 8.19
N SER A 3 45.30 40.88 7.86
CA SER A 3 44.26 40.78 6.82
C SER A 3 42.90 40.57 7.53
N LEU A 4 42.10 41.62 7.42
CA LEU A 4 40.75 41.73 7.93
C LEU A 4 39.84 40.71 7.23
N ASP A 5 39.32 39.76 8.01
CA ASP A 5 38.22 38.89 7.64
C ASP A 5 36.94 39.72 7.62
N THR A 6 36.38 39.92 6.45
CA THR A 6 35.07 40.56 6.27
C THR A 6 34.00 39.51 6.49
N PRO A 7 33.09 39.66 7.47
CA PRO A 7 32.01 38.66 7.68
C PRO A 7 31.07 38.69 6.48
N ALA A 8 30.80 37.47 5.93
CA ALA A 8 29.82 37.27 4.88
C ALA A 8 28.44 37.79 5.34
N ARG A 9 27.90 38.78 4.62
CA ARG A 9 26.53 39.28 4.81
C ARG A 9 25.56 38.14 4.71
N GLU A 10 24.92 37.78 5.83
CA GLU A 10 23.70 36.99 5.86
C GLU A 10 22.70 37.58 4.87
N ARG A 11 22.39 36.87 3.80
CA ARG A 11 21.30 37.22 2.88
C ARG A 11 20.00 37.01 3.64
N GLY A 12 19.51 38.03 4.29
CA GLY A 12 18.23 38.07 4.98
C GLY A 12 17.13 37.55 4.04
N ARG A 13 16.43 36.52 4.48
CA ARG A 13 15.27 35.94 3.76
C ARG A 13 14.24 37.07 3.56
N LYS A 14 13.94 37.44 2.32
CA LYS A 14 12.90 38.45 2.03
C LYS A 14 11.61 38.04 2.76
N PRO A 15 10.97 38.96 3.48
CA PRO A 15 9.72 38.66 4.16
C PRO A 15 8.71 38.13 3.13
N ARG A 16 8.04 37.01 3.46
CA ARG A 16 6.99 36.44 2.60
C ARG A 16 5.82 37.42 2.53
N LEU A 17 5.42 37.76 1.33
CA LEU A 17 4.23 38.57 1.10
C LEU A 17 2.98 37.87 1.69
N THR A 18 2.13 38.63 2.34
CA THR A 18 0.89 38.14 2.94
C THR A 18 -0.32 38.54 2.10
N VAL A 19 -1.48 37.91 2.36
CA VAL A 19 -2.74 38.32 1.74
C VAL A 19 -3.09 39.76 2.04
N LYS A 20 -2.66 40.29 3.20
CA LYS A 20 -2.87 41.70 3.58
C LYS A 20 -2.07 42.66 2.71
N ASP A 21 -0.85 42.26 2.32
CA ASP A 21 0.01 43.06 1.44
C ASP A 21 -0.58 43.13 0.04
N LEU A 22 -1.02 41.99 -0.52
CA LEU A 22 -1.73 41.97 -1.80
C LEU A 22 -3.03 42.75 -1.79
N ALA A 23 -3.81 42.65 -0.71
CA ALA A 23 -5.05 43.42 -0.55
C ALA A 23 -4.80 44.92 -0.51
N ARG A 24 -3.75 45.36 0.18
CA ARG A 24 -3.34 46.75 0.23
C ARG A 24 -2.88 47.27 -1.13
N ASP A 25 -2.10 46.50 -1.83
CA ASP A 25 -1.58 46.82 -3.17
C ASP A 25 -2.72 46.99 -4.20
N LEU A 26 -3.76 46.17 -4.10
CA LEU A 26 -4.93 46.19 -4.98
C LEU A 26 -6.03 47.17 -4.52
N GLY A 27 -5.90 47.80 -3.35
CA GLY A 27 -6.97 48.64 -2.76
C GLY A 27 -8.25 47.86 -2.45
N MET A 28 -8.14 46.54 -2.18
CA MET A 28 -9.27 45.64 -1.95
C MET A 28 -9.31 45.13 -0.50
N SER A 29 -10.50 44.62 -0.08
CA SER A 29 -10.57 43.91 1.20
C SER A 29 -9.84 42.60 1.17
N VAL A 30 -9.24 42.17 2.31
CA VAL A 30 -8.60 40.86 2.47
C VAL A 30 -9.58 39.73 2.12
N ALA A 31 -10.86 39.88 2.45
CA ALA A 31 -11.91 38.90 2.13
C ALA A 31 -12.14 38.76 0.62
N THR A 32 -12.10 39.87 -0.13
CA THR A 32 -12.23 39.87 -1.60
C THR A 32 -11.05 39.17 -2.23
N VAL A 33 -9.83 39.52 -1.82
CA VAL A 33 -8.59 38.89 -2.32
C VAL A 33 -8.56 37.39 -1.98
N SER A 34 -8.92 37.03 -0.74
CA SER A 34 -8.97 35.62 -0.34
C SER A 34 -9.97 34.82 -1.20
N ARG A 35 -11.17 35.36 -1.46
CA ARG A 35 -12.18 34.71 -2.30
C ARG A 35 -11.71 34.50 -3.74
N ALA A 36 -10.86 35.38 -4.29
CA ALA A 36 -10.33 35.21 -5.65
C ALA A 36 -9.51 33.94 -5.84
N PHE A 37 -8.86 33.42 -4.79
CA PHE A 37 -8.11 32.16 -4.80
C PHE A 37 -8.97 30.90 -4.60
N HIS A 38 -10.28 31.06 -4.38
CA HIS A 38 -11.19 29.92 -4.23
C HIS A 38 -11.97 29.70 -5.53
N PRO A 39 -11.83 28.53 -6.22
CA PRO A 39 -12.50 28.25 -7.49
C PRO A 39 -14.02 28.44 -7.44
N HIS A 40 -14.64 28.00 -6.34
CA HIS A 40 -16.10 28.02 -6.16
C HIS A 40 -16.64 29.25 -5.41
N ALA A 41 -15.78 30.20 -5.07
CA ALA A 41 -16.26 31.43 -4.39
C ALA A 41 -16.99 32.36 -5.37
N ILE A 42 -18.11 32.93 -4.92
CA ILE A 42 -18.89 33.91 -5.67
C ILE A 42 -18.10 35.22 -5.69
N ILE A 43 -17.49 35.54 -6.83
CA ILE A 43 -16.75 36.75 -7.10
C ILE A 43 -16.81 37.05 -8.60
N ALA A 44 -16.85 38.34 -8.98
CA ALA A 44 -16.82 38.73 -10.41
C ALA A 44 -15.53 38.21 -11.09
N GLN A 45 -15.66 37.66 -12.29
CA GLN A 45 -14.53 37.08 -13.02
C GLN A 45 -13.39 38.08 -13.22
N GLN A 46 -13.73 39.32 -13.61
CA GLN A 46 -12.75 40.40 -13.75
C GLN A 46 -11.95 40.66 -12.48
N THR A 47 -12.61 40.63 -11.30
CA THR A 47 -11.95 40.81 -10.03
C THR A 47 -11.03 39.63 -9.70
N ARG A 48 -11.46 38.38 -10.03
CA ARG A 48 -10.63 37.19 -9.87
C ARG A 48 -9.36 37.30 -10.73
N ASP A 49 -9.52 37.62 -12.00
CA ASP A 49 -8.41 37.70 -12.95
C ASP A 49 -7.40 38.78 -12.54
N LEU A 50 -7.90 39.96 -12.09
CA LEU A 50 -7.05 41.05 -11.60
C LEU A 50 -6.21 40.61 -10.39
N VAL A 51 -6.85 39.92 -9.40
CA VAL A 51 -6.15 39.46 -8.20
C VAL A 51 -5.12 38.41 -8.53
N LEU A 52 -5.46 37.43 -9.39
CA LEU A 52 -4.54 36.35 -9.77
C LEU A 52 -3.35 36.87 -10.59
N ALA A 53 -3.59 37.78 -11.54
CA ALA A 53 -2.53 38.44 -12.32
C ALA A 53 -1.56 39.21 -11.40
N ARG A 54 -2.08 40.01 -10.48
CA ARG A 54 -1.24 40.78 -9.57
C ARG A 54 -0.48 39.91 -8.59
N ALA A 55 -1.09 38.84 -8.08
CA ALA A 55 -0.41 37.85 -7.23
C ALA A 55 0.77 37.23 -7.95
N ALA A 56 0.60 36.85 -9.24
CA ALA A 56 1.68 36.29 -10.05
C ALA A 56 2.82 37.30 -10.26
N GLU A 57 2.52 38.57 -10.57
CA GLU A 57 3.51 39.64 -10.75
C GLU A 57 4.40 39.84 -9.51
N ILE A 58 3.80 39.92 -8.33
CA ILE A 58 4.55 40.15 -7.08
C ILE A 58 5.09 38.87 -6.44
N GLY A 59 4.81 37.71 -7.04
CA GLY A 59 5.24 36.42 -6.51
C GLY A 59 4.49 35.98 -5.23
N TYR A 60 3.30 36.53 -4.99
CA TYR A 60 2.46 36.10 -3.87
C TYR A 60 1.88 34.71 -4.12
N ARG A 61 1.97 33.83 -3.12
CA ARG A 61 1.30 32.54 -3.10
C ARG A 61 0.49 32.43 -1.81
N PRO A 62 -0.80 32.02 -1.89
CA PRO A 62 -1.60 31.77 -0.71
C PRO A 62 -0.87 30.81 0.24
N ASN A 63 -0.92 31.12 1.54
CA ASN A 63 -0.35 30.22 2.54
C ASN A 63 -1.43 29.24 2.99
N PRO A 64 -1.29 27.92 2.73
CA PRO A 64 -2.27 26.92 3.14
C PRO A 64 -2.49 26.87 4.65
N PHE A 65 -1.46 27.11 5.45
CA PHE A 65 -1.56 27.14 6.92
C PHE A 65 -2.37 28.33 7.44
N ALA A 66 -2.26 29.49 6.79
CA ALA A 66 -3.10 30.63 7.14
C ALA A 66 -4.58 30.37 6.81
N ARG A 67 -4.85 29.60 5.78
CA ARG A 67 -6.18 29.16 5.40
C ARG A 67 -6.74 28.16 6.41
N SER A 68 -5.94 27.19 6.86
CA SER A 68 -6.39 26.16 7.81
C SER A 68 -6.86 26.75 9.14
N LEU A 69 -6.28 27.87 9.60
CA LEU A 69 -6.74 28.59 10.80
C LEU A 69 -8.18 29.11 10.68
N ILE A 70 -8.60 29.46 9.47
CA ILE A 70 -9.94 29.98 9.20
C ILE A 70 -10.94 28.86 8.95
N THR A 71 -10.52 27.85 8.16
CA THR A 71 -11.40 26.75 7.72
C THR A 71 -11.43 25.59 8.71
N LYS A 72 -10.53 25.57 9.70
CA LYS A 72 -10.26 24.45 10.59
C LYS A 72 -9.95 23.14 9.84
N ARG A 73 -9.41 23.26 8.62
CA ARG A 73 -9.03 22.14 7.74
C ARG A 73 -7.68 22.41 7.12
N THR A 74 -6.81 21.43 7.17
CA THR A 74 -5.46 21.51 6.61
C THR A 74 -5.39 21.10 5.16
N SER A 75 -6.36 20.33 4.67
CA SER A 75 -6.32 19.60 3.40
C SER A 75 -5.10 18.69 3.32
N ILE A 76 -4.61 18.19 4.46
CA ILE A 76 -3.50 17.24 4.55
C ILE A 76 -4.08 15.86 4.86
N VAL A 77 -3.65 14.88 4.08
CA VAL A 77 -3.81 13.46 4.39
C VAL A 77 -2.47 12.96 4.91
N GLY A 78 -2.45 12.47 6.15
CA GLY A 78 -1.31 11.74 6.67
C GLY A 78 -1.25 10.35 6.02
N LEU A 79 -0.10 9.98 5.50
CA LEU A 79 0.12 8.66 4.90
C LEU A 79 1.28 7.98 5.61
N VAL A 80 0.99 6.89 6.33
CA VAL A 80 2.02 6.08 7.01
C VAL A 80 2.22 4.79 6.25
N VAL A 81 3.49 4.49 5.93
CA VAL A 81 3.87 3.22 5.29
C VAL A 81 4.98 2.55 6.08
N SER A 82 4.80 1.27 6.45
CA SER A 82 5.76 0.54 7.27
C SER A 82 6.82 -0.21 6.48
N ASP A 83 6.65 -0.40 5.19
CA ASP A 83 7.56 -1.21 4.37
C ASP A 83 7.57 -0.69 2.93
N ILE A 84 8.27 0.42 2.73
CA ILE A 84 8.36 1.03 1.40
C ILE A 84 9.28 0.23 0.46
N THR A 85 10.02 -0.75 0.97
CA THR A 85 10.88 -1.62 0.16
C THR A 85 10.10 -2.74 -0.52
N ASN A 86 8.92 -3.08 -0.01
CA ASN A 86 8.01 -4.00 -0.68
C ASN A 86 7.41 -3.31 -1.92
N PRO A 87 7.64 -3.81 -3.15
CA PRO A 87 7.29 -3.13 -4.41
C PRO A 87 5.81 -2.83 -4.59
N PHE A 88 4.91 -3.46 -3.83
CA PHE A 88 3.48 -3.14 -3.82
C PHE A 88 3.20 -1.71 -3.34
N TYR A 89 3.88 -1.26 -2.27
CA TYR A 89 3.56 0.01 -1.64
C TYR A 89 4.01 1.26 -2.42
N PRO A 90 5.18 1.33 -3.07
CA PRO A 90 5.55 2.48 -3.90
C PRO A 90 4.54 2.79 -5.00
N GLU A 91 3.99 1.77 -5.66
CA GLU A 91 2.94 1.94 -6.66
C GLU A 91 1.66 2.50 -6.05
N VAL A 92 1.20 1.90 -4.94
CA VAL A 92 0.02 2.37 -4.19
C VAL A 92 0.18 3.81 -3.73
N VAL A 93 1.33 4.17 -3.14
CA VAL A 93 1.62 5.54 -2.66
C VAL A 93 1.57 6.54 -3.81
N THR A 94 2.17 6.22 -4.95
CA THR A 94 2.16 7.09 -6.13
C THR A 94 0.73 7.36 -6.58
N ARG A 95 -0.04 6.30 -6.84
CA ARG A 95 -1.40 6.38 -7.36
C ARG A 95 -2.38 7.01 -6.36
N LEU A 96 -2.24 6.70 -5.06
CA LEU A 96 -3.05 7.30 -4.00
C LEU A 96 -2.79 8.81 -3.90
N THR A 97 -1.51 9.22 -3.99
CA THR A 97 -1.11 10.63 -3.96
C THR A 97 -1.70 11.40 -5.14
N GLU A 98 -1.70 10.83 -6.34
CA GLU A 98 -2.32 11.42 -7.53
C GLU A 98 -3.83 11.56 -7.36
N ALA A 99 -4.50 10.50 -6.89
CA ALA A 99 -5.95 10.49 -6.68
C ALA A 99 -6.40 11.50 -5.60
N LEU A 100 -5.66 11.63 -4.49
CA LEU A 100 -5.94 12.60 -3.43
C LEU A 100 -5.70 14.03 -3.91
N ARG A 101 -4.64 14.26 -4.71
CA ARG A 101 -4.37 15.57 -5.30
C ARG A 101 -5.48 16.02 -6.26
N ALA A 102 -6.08 15.10 -6.99
CA ALA A 102 -7.20 15.40 -7.90
C ALA A 102 -8.44 15.95 -7.18
N ILE A 103 -8.53 15.77 -5.86
CA ILE A 103 -9.60 16.29 -4.99
C ILE A 103 -9.09 17.36 -4.01
N ASP A 104 -8.00 18.06 -4.34
CA ASP A 104 -7.39 19.15 -3.57
C ASP A 104 -6.89 18.73 -2.15
N MET A 105 -6.54 17.45 -1.96
CA MET A 105 -5.91 16.96 -0.73
C MET A 105 -4.41 16.72 -0.95
N ASN A 106 -3.58 17.18 -0.02
CA ASN A 106 -2.12 17.02 -0.09
C ASN A 106 -1.67 15.88 0.81
N VAL A 107 -0.73 15.06 0.34
CA VAL A 107 -0.20 13.94 1.11
C VAL A 107 1.03 14.37 1.88
N MET A 108 1.06 14.06 3.18
CA MET A 108 2.24 14.05 4.02
C MET A 108 2.62 12.60 4.31
N LEU A 109 3.69 12.11 3.67
CA LEU A 109 4.17 10.75 3.82
C LEU A 109 5.17 10.65 4.97
N VAL A 110 4.94 9.70 5.86
CA VAL A 110 5.92 9.25 6.86
C VAL A 110 6.16 7.76 6.67
N ALA A 111 7.42 7.43 6.34
CA ALA A 111 7.84 6.04 6.23
C ALA A 111 8.39 5.57 7.58
N ALA A 112 7.81 4.52 8.14
CA ALA A 112 8.39 3.77 9.23
C ALA A 112 9.23 2.61 8.66
N SER A 113 10.27 2.15 9.36
CA SER A 113 10.97 0.94 8.97
C SER A 113 10.06 -0.28 9.13
N ALA A 114 10.37 -1.39 8.46
CA ALA A 114 9.59 -2.63 8.56
C ALA A 114 9.51 -3.17 10.01
N THR A 115 10.47 -2.78 10.86
CA THR A 115 10.53 -3.10 12.29
C THR A 115 10.35 -1.85 13.18
N GLY A 116 10.05 -0.69 12.57
CA GLY A 116 9.91 0.59 13.26
C GLY A 116 8.56 0.78 13.92
N ASP A 117 8.54 1.73 14.86
CA ASP A 117 7.34 2.10 15.60
C ASP A 117 6.39 2.93 14.72
N ILE A 118 5.28 2.32 14.32
CA ILE A 118 4.20 2.98 13.57
C ILE A 118 3.54 4.05 14.41
N ASP A 119 3.44 3.83 15.71
CA ASP A 119 2.82 4.78 16.62
C ASP A 119 3.62 6.09 16.67
N GLU A 120 4.96 6.01 16.64
CA GLU A 120 5.81 7.20 16.55
C GLU A 120 5.58 7.97 15.24
N ALA A 121 5.49 7.24 14.12
CA ALA A 121 5.19 7.84 12.81
C ALA A 121 3.83 8.55 12.81
N VAL A 122 2.83 7.95 13.45
CA VAL A 122 1.49 8.55 13.60
C VAL A 122 1.55 9.77 14.50
N ARG A 123 2.22 9.71 15.66
CA ARG A 123 2.39 10.87 16.57
C ARG A 123 3.07 12.04 15.87
N LEU A 124 4.10 11.77 15.04
CA LEU A 124 4.71 12.81 14.22
C LEU A 124 3.69 13.44 13.26
N LEU A 125 2.87 12.64 12.58
CA LEU A 125 1.84 13.16 11.68
C LEU A 125 0.81 14.01 12.43
N LEU A 126 0.38 13.63 13.62
CA LEU A 126 -0.61 14.36 14.40
C LEU A 126 -0.14 15.79 14.73
N THR A 127 1.17 16.06 14.82
CA THR A 127 1.71 17.41 15.02
C THR A 127 1.38 18.36 13.87
N TYR A 128 1.10 17.82 12.67
CA TYR A 128 0.70 18.58 11.47
C TYR A 128 -0.81 18.65 11.28
N GLN A 129 -1.59 18.08 12.21
CA GLN A 129 -3.05 18.09 12.21
C GLN A 129 -3.67 17.67 10.86
N PRO A 130 -3.38 16.46 10.35
CA PRO A 130 -4.00 16.00 9.12
C PRO A 130 -5.50 15.84 9.30
N ASP A 131 -6.27 16.10 8.24
CA ASP A 131 -7.74 15.94 8.24
C ASP A 131 -8.13 14.44 8.31
N VAL A 132 -7.25 13.54 7.86
CA VAL A 132 -7.39 12.07 7.93
C VAL A 132 -6.01 11.43 7.84
N THR A 133 -5.82 10.26 8.46
CA THR A 133 -4.60 9.47 8.35
C THR A 133 -4.92 8.14 7.66
N ILE A 134 -4.15 7.78 6.63
CA ILE A 134 -4.21 6.47 5.95
C ILE A 134 -2.99 5.66 6.33
N ILE A 135 -3.20 4.45 6.82
CA ILE A 135 -2.13 3.53 7.24
C ILE A 135 -2.02 2.38 6.24
N LEU A 136 -0.86 2.31 5.59
CA LEU A 136 -0.51 1.29 4.62
C LEU A 136 0.39 0.26 5.30
N ALA A 137 -0.10 -0.87 5.72
CA ALA A 137 0.78 -1.97 6.06
C ALA A 137 0.97 -2.37 7.52
N SER A 138 0.27 -1.85 8.51
CA SER A 138 0.54 -2.31 9.87
C SER A 138 -0.63 -2.20 10.82
N THR A 139 -0.45 -2.79 11.99
CA THR A 139 -1.32 -2.61 13.14
C THR A 139 -0.90 -1.35 13.89
N LEU A 140 -1.87 -0.58 14.33
CA LEU A 140 -1.70 0.55 15.21
C LEU A 140 -2.03 0.10 16.64
N SER A 141 -1.26 0.55 17.64
CA SER A 141 -1.60 0.26 19.02
C SER A 141 -2.93 0.91 19.42
N SER A 142 -3.57 0.39 20.44
CA SER A 142 -4.80 0.99 20.99
C SER A 142 -4.55 2.39 21.54
N GLU A 143 -3.33 2.66 22.05
CA GLU A 143 -2.95 3.98 22.55
C GLU A 143 -2.83 5.01 21.43
N ALA A 144 -2.07 4.73 20.37
CA ALA A 144 -1.93 5.65 19.24
C ALA A 144 -3.26 5.89 18.52
N ARG A 145 -4.14 4.89 18.50
CA ARG A 145 -5.50 5.03 17.98
C ARG A 145 -6.35 5.97 18.83
N ARG A 146 -6.27 5.86 20.17
CA ARG A 146 -6.92 6.78 21.08
C ARG A 146 -6.39 8.21 20.87
N GLU A 147 -5.07 8.38 20.72
CA GLU A 147 -4.46 9.70 20.41
C GLU A 147 -4.99 10.29 19.11
N CYS A 148 -5.17 9.48 18.05
CA CYS A 148 -5.83 9.93 16.82
C CYS A 148 -7.26 10.41 17.06
N GLY A 149 -8.04 9.67 17.86
CA GLY A 149 -9.40 10.03 18.22
C GLY A 149 -9.46 11.34 19.01
N GLU A 150 -8.58 11.52 20.00
CA GLU A 150 -8.48 12.76 20.80
C GLU A 150 -8.05 13.97 19.95
N ALA A 151 -7.19 13.73 18.94
CA ALA A 151 -6.80 14.76 17.98
C ALA A 151 -7.89 15.07 16.93
N GLY A 152 -8.98 14.30 16.91
CA GLY A 152 -10.03 14.44 15.89
C GLY A 152 -9.59 14.01 14.49
N THR A 153 -8.55 13.18 14.39
CA THR A 153 -7.99 12.69 13.12
C THR A 153 -8.42 11.25 12.89
N PRO A 154 -9.40 10.99 12.02
CA PRO A 154 -9.85 9.64 11.71
C PRO A 154 -8.75 8.83 10.99
N VAL A 155 -8.76 7.51 11.22
CA VAL A 155 -7.79 6.57 10.64
C VAL A 155 -8.48 5.64 9.65
N VAL A 156 -7.86 5.45 8.48
CA VAL A 156 -8.26 4.49 7.45
C VAL A 156 -7.13 3.51 7.22
N PHE A 157 -7.39 2.22 7.36
CA PHE A 157 -6.43 1.16 7.04
C PHE A 157 -6.55 0.76 5.57
N PHE A 158 -5.42 0.61 4.89
CA PHE A 158 -5.35 0.14 3.52
C PHE A 158 -4.54 -1.16 3.42
N ASN A 159 -5.10 -2.15 2.77
CA ASN A 159 -4.53 -3.48 2.51
C ASN A 159 -4.41 -4.35 3.77
N ARG A 160 -3.72 -3.90 4.82
CA ARG A 160 -3.70 -4.57 6.12
C ARG A 160 -4.71 -3.94 7.06
N LEU A 161 -5.45 -4.77 7.77
CA LEU A 161 -6.46 -4.33 8.71
C LEU A 161 -5.93 -4.40 10.14
N SER A 162 -6.49 -3.57 10.99
CA SER A 162 -6.35 -3.71 12.43
C SER A 162 -7.24 -4.88 12.91
N ASN A 163 -6.86 -5.48 14.04
CA ASN A 163 -7.68 -6.52 14.70
C ASN A 163 -8.90 -5.96 15.45
N ASP A 164 -9.24 -4.69 15.21
CA ASP A 164 -10.30 -3.96 15.90
C ASP A 164 -11.39 -3.56 14.89
N ASP A 165 -12.63 -3.93 15.22
CA ASP A 165 -13.83 -3.66 14.40
C ASP A 165 -14.21 -2.16 14.36
N SER A 166 -13.56 -1.30 15.17
CA SER A 166 -13.84 0.14 15.26
C SER A 166 -13.09 1.01 14.24
N SER A 167 -12.54 0.42 13.17
CA SER A 167 -11.71 1.12 12.21
C SER A 167 -12.29 1.10 10.81
N PHE A 168 -12.05 2.19 10.05
CA PHE A 168 -12.28 2.17 8.60
C PHE A 168 -11.16 1.40 7.92
N GLY A 169 -11.51 0.55 6.96
CA GLY A 169 -10.52 -0.23 6.23
C GLY A 169 -10.95 -0.60 4.82
N VAL A 170 -9.97 -0.69 3.92
CA VAL A 170 -10.14 -1.21 2.57
C VAL A 170 -9.07 -2.26 2.32
N THR A 171 -9.47 -3.47 1.98
CA THR A 171 -8.56 -4.59 1.73
C THR A 171 -9.06 -5.46 0.58
N CYS A 172 -8.15 -6.19 -0.06
CA CYS A 172 -8.51 -7.31 -0.90
C CYS A 172 -9.18 -8.41 -0.04
N ASP A 173 -10.13 -9.16 -0.60
CA ASP A 173 -10.62 -10.39 0.03
C ASP A 173 -9.52 -11.47 -0.05
N ASN A 174 -8.65 -11.45 0.96
CA ASN A 174 -7.49 -12.33 1.04
C ASN A 174 -7.87 -13.80 1.27
N ILE A 175 -9.02 -14.06 1.93
CA ILE A 175 -9.52 -15.43 2.13
C ILE A 175 -9.92 -16.00 0.78
N LEU A 176 -10.71 -15.27 0.01
CA LEU A 176 -11.10 -15.68 -1.34
C LEU A 176 -9.89 -15.86 -2.24
N GLY A 177 -8.92 -14.92 -2.19
CA GLY A 177 -7.69 -15.02 -2.99
C GLY A 177 -6.86 -16.25 -2.65
N GLY A 178 -6.71 -16.59 -1.37
CA GLY A 178 -6.04 -17.82 -0.93
C GLY A 178 -6.76 -19.08 -1.41
N ALA A 179 -8.09 -19.10 -1.32
CA ALA A 179 -8.90 -20.21 -1.82
C ALA A 179 -8.77 -20.39 -3.35
N GLN A 180 -8.74 -19.30 -4.11
CA GLN A 180 -8.51 -19.33 -5.57
C GLN A 180 -7.16 -19.97 -5.93
N VAL A 181 -6.09 -19.70 -5.15
CA VAL A 181 -4.78 -20.32 -5.37
C VAL A 181 -4.83 -21.82 -5.08
N ALA A 182 -5.53 -22.25 -4.03
CA ALA A 182 -5.70 -23.67 -3.74
C ALA A 182 -6.42 -24.39 -4.90
N ASP A 183 -7.56 -23.86 -5.33
CA ASP A 183 -8.30 -24.41 -6.48
C ASP A 183 -7.42 -24.49 -7.73
N PHE A 184 -6.70 -23.39 -8.05
CA PHE A 184 -5.85 -23.33 -9.22
C PHE A 184 -4.77 -24.42 -9.23
N LEU A 185 -4.08 -24.65 -8.12
CA LEU A 185 -3.06 -25.68 -8.01
C LEU A 185 -3.65 -27.10 -8.04
N ILE A 186 -4.74 -27.32 -7.30
CA ILE A 186 -5.41 -28.62 -7.24
C ILE A 186 -5.97 -29.04 -8.60
N ASP A 187 -6.60 -28.10 -9.30
CA ASP A 187 -7.16 -28.34 -10.64
C ASP A 187 -6.09 -28.67 -11.68
N ARG A 188 -4.83 -28.26 -11.44
CA ARG A 188 -3.65 -28.64 -12.24
C ARG A 188 -2.93 -29.90 -11.77
N GLY A 189 -3.53 -30.65 -10.87
CA GLY A 189 -3.02 -31.94 -10.43
C GLY A 189 -2.00 -31.90 -9.31
N HIS A 190 -1.76 -30.72 -8.69
CA HIS A 190 -0.91 -30.66 -7.50
C HIS A 190 -1.64 -31.29 -6.29
N ARG A 191 -0.90 -32.05 -5.50
CA ARG A 191 -1.46 -32.80 -4.36
C ARG A 191 -0.76 -32.53 -3.03
N ARG A 192 0.49 -32.15 -3.06
CA ARG A 192 1.27 -31.81 -1.88
C ARG A 192 1.56 -30.32 -1.89
N LEU A 193 0.78 -29.59 -1.09
CA LEU A 193 0.84 -28.14 -1.09
C LEU A 193 1.65 -27.62 0.10
N ALA A 194 2.28 -26.44 -0.10
CA ALA A 194 2.88 -25.67 0.98
C ALA A 194 2.53 -24.18 0.87
N TYR A 195 2.57 -23.50 2.01
CA TYR A 195 2.42 -22.08 2.13
C TYR A 195 3.68 -21.46 2.73
N VAL A 196 4.28 -20.49 2.05
CA VAL A 196 5.40 -19.70 2.58
C VAL A 196 4.81 -18.45 3.22
N ALA A 197 4.79 -18.46 4.56
CA ALA A 197 4.18 -17.44 5.38
C ALA A 197 5.15 -16.27 5.63
N ALA A 198 4.61 -15.07 5.66
CA ALA A 198 5.32 -13.88 6.08
C ALA A 198 5.06 -13.55 7.56
N ARG A 199 4.89 -12.28 7.91
CA ARG A 199 4.63 -11.83 9.29
C ARG A 199 3.37 -12.48 9.88
N PRO A 200 3.45 -13.14 11.04
CA PRO A 200 2.33 -13.86 11.62
C PRO A 200 1.20 -12.95 12.11
N ASP A 201 1.50 -11.68 12.42
CA ASP A 201 0.57 -10.65 12.88
C ASP A 201 -0.10 -9.86 11.74
N ALA A 202 0.33 -10.06 10.48
CA ALA A 202 -0.26 -9.36 9.35
C ALA A 202 -1.57 -10.02 8.90
N SER A 203 -2.67 -9.26 8.92
CA SER A 203 -4.00 -9.75 8.51
C SER A 203 -3.99 -10.38 7.11
N THR A 204 -3.24 -9.80 6.16
CA THR A 204 -3.08 -10.33 4.80
C THR A 204 -2.45 -11.72 4.78
N ASN A 205 -1.40 -11.96 5.59
CA ASN A 205 -0.78 -13.28 5.70
C ASN A 205 -1.73 -14.31 6.33
N VAL A 206 -2.37 -13.93 7.44
CA VAL A 206 -3.30 -14.79 8.18
C VAL A 206 -4.49 -15.22 7.29
N GLU A 207 -5.09 -14.25 6.60
CA GLU A 207 -6.26 -14.49 5.76
C GLU A 207 -5.93 -15.27 4.48
N ARG A 208 -4.80 -14.96 3.79
CA ARG A 208 -4.33 -15.72 2.61
C ARG A 208 -4.06 -17.17 2.96
N ARG A 209 -3.34 -17.39 4.08
CA ARG A 209 -3.09 -18.73 4.60
C ARG A 209 -4.38 -19.47 4.92
N LYS A 210 -5.29 -18.80 5.65
CA LYS A 210 -6.58 -19.39 6.04
C LYS A 210 -7.37 -19.85 4.81
N GLY A 211 -7.56 -18.98 3.83
CA GLY A 211 -8.30 -19.32 2.61
C GLY A 211 -7.65 -20.47 1.83
N PHE A 212 -6.33 -20.49 1.73
CA PHE A 212 -5.58 -21.53 1.05
C PHE A 212 -5.67 -22.89 1.75
N VAL A 213 -5.47 -22.91 3.07
CA VAL A 213 -5.48 -24.14 3.87
C VAL A 213 -6.89 -24.74 3.95
N ASP A 214 -7.88 -23.91 4.31
CA ASP A 214 -9.27 -24.35 4.42
C ASP A 214 -9.75 -24.94 3.08
N ARG A 215 -9.46 -24.26 1.98
CA ARG A 215 -9.86 -24.72 0.64
C ARG A 215 -9.17 -26.01 0.22
N ALA A 216 -7.89 -26.19 0.52
CA ALA A 216 -7.18 -27.44 0.24
C ALA A 216 -7.80 -28.63 0.99
N ILE A 217 -8.15 -28.43 2.27
CA ILE A 217 -8.83 -29.45 3.08
C ILE A 217 -10.23 -29.74 2.54
N GLU A 218 -11.03 -28.73 2.20
CA GLU A 218 -12.35 -28.91 1.56
C GLU A 218 -12.28 -29.71 0.25
N ARG A 219 -11.16 -29.54 -0.49
CA ARG A 219 -10.91 -30.28 -1.74
C ARG A 219 -10.32 -31.69 -1.49
N GLY A 220 -10.24 -32.13 -0.23
CA GLY A 220 -9.82 -33.48 0.16
C GLY A 220 -8.30 -33.71 0.18
N LEU A 221 -7.50 -32.66 0.26
CA LEU A 221 -6.06 -32.78 0.47
C LEU A 221 -5.68 -32.72 1.96
N ASP A 222 -4.52 -33.27 2.28
CA ASP A 222 -3.89 -33.02 3.56
C ASP A 222 -3.61 -31.52 3.75
N PRO A 223 -3.63 -31.02 5.00
CA PRO A 223 -3.31 -29.62 5.28
C PRO A 223 -1.97 -29.21 4.67
N PRO A 224 -1.90 -28.11 3.88
CA PRO A 224 -0.66 -27.61 3.33
C PRO A 224 0.41 -27.41 4.40
N ARG A 225 1.65 -27.76 4.09
CA ARG A 225 2.80 -27.49 4.97
C ARG A 225 3.04 -25.99 5.08
N CYS A 226 3.39 -25.48 6.26
CA CYS A 226 3.70 -24.09 6.46
C CYS A 226 5.19 -23.88 6.67
N ILE A 227 5.76 -22.90 5.96
CA ILE A 227 7.15 -22.46 6.08
C ILE A 227 7.10 -21.03 6.56
N GLU A 228 7.58 -20.76 7.78
CA GLU A 228 7.56 -19.45 8.39
C GLU A 228 8.79 -18.63 7.95
N ALA A 229 8.64 -17.74 6.97
CA ALA A 229 9.71 -16.86 6.51
C ALA A 229 9.82 -15.59 7.37
N GLY A 230 8.74 -15.17 8.05
CA GLY A 230 8.74 -14.11 9.05
C GLY A 230 8.59 -12.70 8.52
N LEU A 231 9.04 -12.38 7.30
CA LEU A 231 8.94 -11.05 6.69
C LEU A 231 8.42 -11.12 5.25
N PHE A 232 7.89 -10.00 4.76
CA PHE A 232 7.50 -9.82 3.34
C PHE A 232 8.70 -9.29 2.54
N SER A 233 9.81 -10.01 2.52
CA SER A 233 11.02 -9.57 1.81
C SER A 233 11.59 -10.67 0.92
N TYR A 234 12.42 -10.25 -0.03
CA TYR A 234 13.17 -11.15 -0.91
C TYR A 234 14.08 -12.09 -0.11
N GLU A 235 14.82 -11.55 0.86
CA GLU A 235 15.78 -12.30 1.68
C GLU A 235 15.09 -13.38 2.52
N ALA A 236 13.91 -13.04 3.08
CA ALA A 236 13.10 -14.00 3.82
C ALA A 236 12.61 -15.14 2.92
N GLY A 237 12.16 -14.79 1.71
CA GLY A 237 11.79 -15.79 0.70
C GLY A 237 12.95 -16.68 0.30
N TYR A 238 14.11 -16.10 0.02
CA TYR A 238 15.32 -16.85 -0.33
C TYR A 238 15.74 -17.83 0.78
N ALA A 239 15.73 -17.36 2.02
CA ALA A 239 16.06 -18.20 3.17
C ALA A 239 15.05 -19.34 3.40
N ALA A 240 13.77 -19.14 3.07
CA ALA A 240 12.71 -20.15 3.22
C ALA A 240 12.95 -21.41 2.35
N ALA A 241 13.74 -21.31 1.28
CA ALA A 241 14.13 -22.47 0.47
C ALA A 241 14.84 -23.58 1.28
N ARG A 242 15.58 -23.22 2.33
CA ARG A 242 16.23 -24.20 3.23
C ARG A 242 15.21 -25.02 4.00
N SER A 243 14.23 -24.37 4.61
CA SER A 243 13.15 -25.05 5.33
C SER A 243 12.28 -25.89 4.38
N PHE A 244 12.11 -25.43 3.13
CA PHE A 244 11.43 -26.22 2.09
C PHE A 244 12.18 -27.52 1.77
N ALA A 245 13.52 -27.50 1.75
CA ALA A 245 14.34 -28.66 1.48
C ALA A 245 14.17 -29.80 2.52
N GLU A 246 13.79 -29.43 3.75
CA GLU A 246 13.60 -30.38 4.87
C GLU A 246 12.22 -31.05 4.86
N LEU A 247 11.31 -30.61 3.99
CA LEU A 247 9.96 -31.18 3.94
C LEU A 247 9.92 -32.52 3.20
N GLU A 248 9.43 -33.56 3.89
CA GLU A 248 9.19 -34.88 3.32
C GLU A 248 7.73 -35.33 3.57
N PRO A 249 7.02 -35.82 2.58
CA PRO A 249 7.33 -35.76 1.15
C PRO A 249 7.36 -34.29 0.68
N ARG A 250 8.24 -33.98 -0.31
CA ARG A 250 8.40 -32.62 -0.82
C ARG A 250 7.12 -32.13 -1.48
N PRO A 251 6.69 -30.88 -1.17
CA PRO A 251 5.55 -30.25 -1.84
C PRO A 251 5.80 -30.04 -3.34
N ASP A 252 4.75 -30.12 -4.14
CA ASP A 252 4.79 -29.95 -5.60
C ASP A 252 4.10 -28.66 -6.06
N GLY A 253 3.37 -27.99 -5.16
CA GLY A 253 2.78 -26.69 -5.37
C GLY A 253 2.97 -25.80 -4.14
N VAL A 254 3.46 -24.59 -4.34
CA VAL A 254 3.76 -23.63 -3.26
C VAL A 254 3.03 -22.31 -3.51
N PHE A 255 2.34 -21.82 -2.49
CA PHE A 255 1.80 -20.48 -2.44
C PHE A 255 2.61 -19.62 -1.47
N CYS A 256 3.22 -18.56 -1.95
CA CYS A 256 3.93 -17.57 -1.13
C CYS A 256 3.00 -16.41 -0.77
N ALA A 257 3.10 -15.91 0.46
CA ALA A 257 2.22 -14.89 1.00
C ALA A 257 2.14 -13.61 0.14
N ASN A 258 3.21 -13.29 -0.63
CA ASN A 258 3.20 -12.23 -1.65
C ASN A 258 4.30 -12.43 -2.71
N ASP A 259 4.34 -11.56 -3.72
CA ASP A 259 5.22 -11.69 -4.88
C ASP A 259 6.70 -11.53 -4.54
N ILE A 260 7.09 -10.55 -3.71
CA ILE A 260 8.50 -10.34 -3.38
C ILE A 260 9.06 -11.53 -2.59
N LEU A 261 8.24 -12.13 -1.73
CA LEU A 261 8.58 -13.36 -1.02
C LEU A 261 8.69 -14.53 -2.00
N ALA A 262 7.76 -14.64 -2.97
CA ALA A 262 7.78 -15.68 -4.00
C ALA A 262 9.02 -15.59 -4.89
N ILE A 263 9.41 -14.40 -5.31
CA ILE A 263 10.61 -14.16 -6.12
C ILE A 263 11.86 -14.64 -5.36
N GLY A 264 12.00 -14.23 -4.10
CA GLY A 264 13.11 -14.69 -3.25
C GLY A 264 13.12 -16.20 -3.07
N PHE A 265 11.95 -16.80 -2.81
CA PHE A 265 11.80 -18.24 -2.65
C PHE A 265 12.19 -19.02 -3.92
N MET A 266 11.74 -18.59 -5.09
CA MET A 266 12.09 -19.19 -6.37
C MET A 266 13.60 -19.16 -6.62
N ASP A 267 14.26 -18.04 -6.34
CA ASP A 267 15.70 -17.93 -6.51
C ASP A 267 16.46 -18.81 -5.52
N GLY A 268 16.00 -18.90 -4.26
CA GLY A 268 16.55 -19.82 -3.27
C GLY A 268 16.42 -21.29 -3.69
N VAL A 269 15.23 -21.68 -4.14
CA VAL A 269 14.97 -23.05 -4.62
C VAL A 269 15.85 -23.41 -5.83
N ARG A 270 15.95 -22.49 -6.80
CA ARG A 270 16.79 -22.73 -8.00
C ARG A 270 18.27 -22.83 -7.68
N ARG A 271 18.79 -21.94 -6.82
CA ARG A 271 20.23 -21.81 -6.55
C ARG A 271 20.74 -22.79 -5.52
N GLU A 272 19.99 -23.00 -4.43
CA GLU A 272 20.42 -23.84 -3.31
C GLU A 272 20.03 -25.31 -3.50
N LEU A 273 18.90 -25.59 -4.18
CA LEU A 273 18.37 -26.94 -4.31
C LEU A 273 18.46 -27.49 -5.74
N GLY A 274 18.80 -26.64 -6.73
CA GLY A 274 18.89 -27.07 -8.13
C GLY A 274 17.56 -27.48 -8.75
N LEU A 275 16.42 -27.10 -8.14
CA LEU A 275 15.10 -27.48 -8.64
C LEU A 275 14.63 -26.53 -9.74
N ALA A 276 14.01 -27.11 -10.77
CA ALA A 276 13.43 -26.38 -11.86
C ALA A 276 11.99 -25.92 -11.53
N ILE A 277 11.66 -24.69 -11.91
CA ILE A 277 10.32 -24.11 -11.80
C ILE A 277 9.89 -23.72 -13.22
N PRO A 278 8.79 -24.30 -13.74
CA PRO A 278 7.72 -25.04 -13.04
C PRO A 278 7.88 -26.58 -13.02
N GLU A 279 8.95 -27.17 -13.55
CA GLU A 279 9.06 -28.61 -13.81
C GLU A 279 8.99 -29.45 -12.52
N ASP A 280 9.76 -29.12 -11.51
CA ASP A 280 9.77 -29.85 -10.23
C ASP A 280 8.74 -29.30 -9.26
N LEU A 281 8.50 -27.99 -9.30
CA LEU A 281 7.71 -27.23 -8.34
C LEU A 281 6.96 -26.08 -9.00
N SER A 282 5.65 -26.01 -8.81
CA SER A 282 4.86 -24.80 -9.15
C SER A 282 4.86 -23.80 -8.01
N VAL A 283 5.03 -22.50 -8.34
CA VAL A 283 5.03 -21.40 -7.37
C VAL A 283 4.02 -20.35 -7.77
N VAL A 284 3.21 -19.89 -6.81
CA VAL A 284 2.21 -18.83 -6.96
C VAL A 284 2.48 -17.73 -5.94
N GLY A 285 2.41 -16.48 -6.37
CA GLY A 285 2.50 -15.29 -5.54
C GLY A 285 1.15 -14.64 -5.26
N PHE A 286 1.20 -13.42 -4.74
CA PHE A 286 0.05 -12.56 -4.51
C PHE A 286 0.51 -11.10 -4.61
N ASP A 287 -0.22 -10.23 -5.25
CA ASP A 287 -0.17 -8.78 -5.43
C ASP A 287 -0.19 -8.39 -6.92
N ASP A 288 0.47 -9.16 -7.80
CA ASP A 288 0.75 -8.86 -9.21
C ASP A 288 1.56 -7.57 -9.37
N VAL A 289 2.66 -7.46 -8.61
CA VAL A 289 3.60 -6.33 -8.75
C VAL A 289 4.30 -6.36 -10.11
N ALA A 290 4.76 -5.21 -10.60
CA ALA A 290 5.40 -5.09 -11.91
C ALA A 290 6.53 -6.11 -12.14
N MET A 291 7.31 -6.41 -11.10
CA MET A 291 8.40 -7.39 -11.15
C MET A 291 7.92 -8.82 -11.42
N ALA A 292 6.69 -9.18 -11.02
CA ALA A 292 6.12 -10.49 -11.29
C ALA A 292 5.98 -10.79 -12.79
N ALA A 293 5.80 -9.75 -13.60
CA ALA A 293 5.68 -9.85 -15.06
C ALA A 293 7.03 -9.86 -15.79
N TRP A 294 8.16 -9.59 -15.11
CA TRP A 294 9.46 -9.58 -15.78
C TRP A 294 9.81 -10.98 -16.30
N PRO A 295 10.42 -11.10 -17.49
CA PRO A 295 10.77 -12.40 -18.06
C PRO A 295 11.63 -13.29 -17.18
N SER A 296 12.47 -12.70 -16.31
CA SER A 296 13.30 -13.42 -15.33
C SER A 296 12.49 -14.10 -14.23
N HIS A 297 11.32 -13.59 -13.92
CA HIS A 297 10.44 -14.12 -12.88
C HIS A 297 9.22 -14.82 -13.47
N ALA A 298 8.51 -14.14 -14.38
CA ALA A 298 7.29 -14.60 -15.04
C ALA A 298 6.35 -15.33 -14.05
N LEU A 299 6.17 -14.71 -12.86
CA LEU A 299 5.51 -15.29 -11.70
C LEU A 299 3.99 -15.32 -11.88
N THR A 300 3.40 -16.50 -11.77
CA THR A 300 1.96 -16.69 -11.60
C THR A 300 1.54 -16.13 -10.24
N THR A 301 0.51 -15.27 -10.21
CA THR A 301 0.15 -14.55 -9.00
C THR A 301 -1.32 -14.14 -8.98
N VAL A 302 -1.86 -13.83 -7.81
CA VAL A 302 -3.18 -13.23 -7.65
C VAL A 302 -3.07 -11.72 -7.76
N ARG A 303 -3.83 -11.12 -8.68
CA ARG A 303 -3.90 -9.66 -8.85
C ARG A 303 -4.81 -9.03 -7.82
N GLN A 304 -4.30 -8.08 -7.05
CA GLN A 304 -5.12 -7.26 -6.18
C GLN A 304 -5.97 -6.24 -6.99
N PRO A 305 -7.19 -5.93 -6.55
CA PRO A 305 -8.07 -4.95 -7.19
C PRO A 305 -7.68 -3.51 -6.80
N VAL A 306 -6.42 -3.13 -7.04
CA VAL A 306 -5.81 -1.88 -6.53
C VAL A 306 -6.59 -0.64 -6.94
N ASP A 307 -7.10 -0.58 -8.19
CA ASP A 307 -7.90 0.55 -8.66
C ASP A 307 -9.15 0.80 -7.83
N GLU A 308 -9.85 -0.27 -7.49
CA GLU A 308 -11.08 -0.20 -6.70
C GLU A 308 -10.76 0.10 -5.23
N MET A 309 -9.72 -0.52 -4.70
CA MET A 309 -9.24 -0.26 -3.34
C MET A 309 -8.86 1.22 -3.17
N LEU A 310 -8.12 1.80 -4.11
CA LEU A 310 -7.72 3.21 -4.08
C LEU A 310 -8.94 4.14 -4.17
N ARG A 311 -9.87 3.86 -5.09
CA ARG A 311 -11.09 4.65 -5.26
C ARG A 311 -11.92 4.67 -3.97
N SER A 312 -12.12 3.51 -3.36
CA SER A 312 -12.85 3.40 -2.09
C SER A 312 -12.14 4.13 -0.95
N THR A 313 -10.81 4.00 -0.85
CA THR A 313 -10.01 4.68 0.18
C THR A 313 -10.09 6.20 0.06
N VAL A 314 -9.98 6.74 -1.17
CA VAL A 314 -10.09 8.18 -1.44
C VAL A 314 -11.49 8.70 -1.09
N GLU A 315 -12.54 7.94 -1.40
CA GLU A 315 -13.91 8.32 -1.06
C GLU A 315 -14.14 8.34 0.45
N ILE A 316 -13.65 7.33 1.18
CA ILE A 316 -13.71 7.29 2.65
C ILE A 316 -12.94 8.47 3.23
N ALA A 317 -11.70 8.71 2.80
CA ALA A 317 -10.88 9.81 3.27
C ALA A 317 -11.55 11.17 3.04
N ARG A 318 -12.15 11.39 1.85
CA ARG A 318 -12.90 12.61 1.53
C ARG A 318 -14.10 12.81 2.46
N LYS A 319 -14.88 11.77 2.74
CA LYS A 319 -16.03 11.82 3.65
C LYS A 319 -15.60 12.16 5.06
N LEU A 320 -14.59 11.50 5.57
CA LEU A 320 -14.07 11.69 6.93
C LEU A 320 -13.44 13.08 7.10
N ALA A 321 -12.67 13.54 6.12
CA ALA A 321 -12.11 14.89 6.14
C ALA A 321 -13.16 15.99 6.15
N THR A 322 -14.40 15.73 5.75
CA THR A 322 -15.52 16.70 5.80
C THR A 322 -16.35 16.61 7.09
N HIS A 323 -15.87 15.89 8.12
CA HIS A 323 -16.58 15.66 9.38
C HIS A 323 -17.96 15.01 9.21
N THR A 324 -18.17 14.26 8.13
CA THR A 324 -19.39 13.48 7.97
C THR A 324 -19.32 12.32 8.96
N SER A 325 -20.22 12.30 9.92
CA SER A 325 -20.33 11.19 10.86
C SER A 325 -20.59 9.90 10.07
N ALA A 326 -19.70 8.93 10.22
CA ALA A 326 -19.82 7.61 9.62
C ALA A 326 -19.47 6.56 10.67
N GLU A 327 -20.21 5.46 10.67
CA GLU A 327 -19.82 4.30 11.46
C GLU A 327 -18.61 3.61 10.81
N PRO A 328 -17.63 3.13 11.59
CA PRO A 328 -16.51 2.35 11.07
C PRO A 328 -16.98 1.13 10.28
N PHE A 329 -16.31 0.82 9.18
CA PHE A 329 -16.58 -0.37 8.38
C PHE A 329 -15.33 -0.81 7.63
N VAL A 330 -15.26 -2.09 7.31
CA VAL A 330 -14.22 -2.67 6.47
C VAL A 330 -14.82 -3.09 5.14
N GLN A 331 -14.29 -2.55 4.06
CA GLN A 331 -14.63 -2.97 2.70
C GLN A 331 -13.64 -4.03 2.22
N ARG A 332 -14.15 -5.22 1.94
CA ARG A 332 -13.40 -6.33 1.33
C ARG A 332 -13.76 -6.41 -0.14
N ILE A 333 -12.75 -6.29 -1.00
CA ILE A 333 -12.93 -6.26 -2.47
C ILE A 333 -12.38 -7.56 -3.04
N PRO A 334 -13.17 -8.33 -3.82
CA PRO A 334 -12.68 -9.56 -4.43
C PRO A 334 -11.41 -9.34 -5.24
N PRO A 335 -10.47 -10.31 -5.26
CA PRO A 335 -9.30 -10.24 -6.14
C PRO A 335 -9.68 -10.01 -7.60
N ALA A 336 -8.86 -9.30 -8.35
CA ALA A 336 -9.06 -9.08 -9.78
C ALA A 336 -8.80 -10.33 -10.63
N GLY A 337 -8.44 -11.44 -9.98
CA GLY A 337 -8.24 -12.74 -10.56
C GLY A 337 -6.79 -13.23 -10.46
N LEU A 338 -6.57 -14.45 -10.88
CA LEU A 338 -5.25 -15.07 -10.96
C LEU A 338 -4.65 -14.80 -12.34
N VAL A 339 -3.41 -14.34 -12.36
CA VAL A 339 -2.62 -14.06 -13.56
C VAL A 339 -1.64 -15.21 -13.75
N GLU A 340 -1.95 -16.11 -14.66
CA GLU A 340 -1.09 -17.25 -14.99
C GLU A 340 0.10 -16.81 -15.82
N ARG A 341 1.31 -17.27 -15.44
CA ARG A 341 2.57 -17.06 -16.14
C ARG A 341 3.38 -18.38 -16.18
N LEU A 342 4.71 -18.30 -16.11
CA LEU A 342 5.59 -19.45 -16.37
C LEU A 342 6.02 -20.21 -15.10
N THR A 343 5.57 -19.85 -13.91
CA THR A 343 5.99 -20.53 -12.66
C THR A 343 5.06 -21.66 -12.23
N THR A 344 4.09 -22.01 -13.06
CA THR A 344 3.14 -23.09 -12.80
C THR A 344 2.97 -23.98 -14.02
N ARG A 345 2.73 -25.27 -13.81
CA ARG A 345 2.42 -26.22 -14.85
C ARG A 345 1.18 -27.05 -14.55
N ASP A 346 0.58 -27.63 -15.60
CA ASP A 346 -0.46 -28.63 -15.46
C ASP A 346 0.18 -30.03 -15.40
N ARG A 347 0.08 -30.70 -14.25
CA ARG A 347 0.64 -32.03 -14.01
C ARG A 347 -0.22 -33.15 -14.61
N ARG A 348 -1.49 -32.91 -14.90
CA ARG A 348 -2.40 -33.91 -15.49
C ARG A 348 -1.98 -34.29 -16.89
N THR A 349 -1.36 -33.38 -17.63
CA THR A 349 -0.87 -33.63 -18.99
C THR A 349 0.45 -34.41 -19.02
N ALA A 350 1.25 -34.39 -17.95
CA ALA A 350 2.52 -35.07 -17.87
C ALA A 350 2.39 -36.61 -17.68
N ASP A 351 1.34 -37.06 -16.94
CA ASP A 351 1.10 -38.49 -16.70
C ASP A 351 0.55 -39.20 -17.93
N GLN A 352 -0.05 -38.51 -18.90
CA GLN A 352 -0.56 -39.13 -20.14
C GLN A 352 0.54 -39.47 -21.14
N THR A 353 1.70 -38.82 -21.10
CA THR A 353 2.82 -39.04 -22.02
C THR A 353 3.73 -40.21 -21.60
N THR A 354 3.68 -40.64 -20.34
CA THR A 354 4.48 -41.77 -19.81
C THR A 354 3.77 -43.10 -19.95
N GLY A 355 2.46 -43.14 -20.21
CA GLY A 355 1.66 -44.34 -20.37
C GLY A 355 1.77 -45.04 -21.75
N ASP A 356 2.19 -44.29 -22.81
CA ASP A 356 2.16 -44.79 -24.19
C ASP A 356 3.46 -45.48 -24.65
N HIS A 357 4.46 -45.65 -23.78
CA HIS A 357 5.74 -46.27 -24.14
C HIS A 357 5.95 -47.70 -23.60
N HIS A 358 4.90 -48.37 -23.04
CA HIS A 358 5.01 -49.72 -22.54
C HIS A 358 4.18 -50.76 -23.30
N GLU A 359 3.58 -50.40 -24.45
CA GLU A 359 2.95 -51.36 -25.34
C GLU A 359 3.49 -51.21 -26.80
N ARG A 360 4.72 -51.63 -27.03
CA ARG A 360 5.16 -52.14 -28.35
C ARG A 360 6.35 -53.11 -28.21
#